data_8ab4f8e22dee5333f75fddb4f4c55c2c
#
_entry.id   8ab4f8e22dee5333f75fddb4f4c55c2c
#
_cell.length_a   1.000
_cell.length_b   1.000
_cell.length_c   1.000
_cell.angle_alpha   90.00
_cell.angle_beta   90.00
_cell.angle_gamma   90.00
#
_symmetry.space_group_name_H-M   'P 1'
#
loop_
_entity.id
_entity.type
_entity.pdbx_description
1 polymer ?
#
loop_
_entity_poly.entity_id
_entity_poly.type
_entity_poly.pdbx_seq_one_letter_code
_entity_poly.pdbx_strand_id
1 'polypeptide(L)'
;MNFVFISPNFPLNYYHFVVALHKNGVNVLGVGDTPYENLRKELKEALTEYYYVSDLNNYNELVKAMGYFTYRYGKIDWVDSLNEFWLENDAKLRSDFNIQTGLNANEISRYKLKSIMKKYYQLAGVKTAKWHLVNTKDDCLKFIREVSYPVIVKPNNGVGASDTWKINSEKDLDIFFSRKREIDYIMEEYVDGYIRTFDGVSDSLARPIYSCSHVETDSLMDCVNLGHSVWYYVDKDIPYELRQVGEKVLLAFQAKNRFFHCEFFIANSDKENRWKKGEVIGLEVNMRAPGGYTVDMENFSGSLDLYQVWADMIAYGENRHPLGDTRFYCSYVAQRDNKNYIHNHDDIMRQYPDIKMYGDIPEAIADEMGDHFYICNFRSFDDSKAFAKYCLTEKETDDTDIHIDDVNPIEVIK
;
A
#
# COMPACT_ATOMS: atom_id res chain seq x y z
N MET A 1 11.26 -8.08 -25.16
CA MET A 1 10.70 -6.95 -24.39
C MET A 1 11.76 -6.50 -23.39
N ASN A 2 12.02 -5.20 -23.30
CA ASN A 2 12.96 -4.59 -22.37
C ASN A 2 12.18 -3.86 -21.26
N PHE A 3 12.36 -4.31 -20.03
CA PHE A 3 11.73 -3.72 -18.85
C PHE A 3 12.81 -3.10 -17.96
N VAL A 4 12.74 -1.80 -17.71
CA VAL A 4 13.61 -1.13 -16.74
C VAL A 4 12.92 -1.12 -15.39
N PHE A 5 13.53 -1.77 -14.39
CA PHE A 5 13.03 -1.85 -13.03
C PHE A 5 13.86 -0.91 -12.13
N ILE A 6 13.21 0.13 -11.58
CA ILE A 6 13.83 1.09 -10.66
C ILE A 6 13.76 0.54 -9.23
N SER A 7 14.89 0.54 -8.51
CA SER A 7 15.00 0.03 -7.13
C SER A 7 14.56 -1.44 -6.97
N PRO A 8 15.14 -2.41 -7.72
CA PRO A 8 14.68 -3.80 -7.70
C PRO A 8 15.03 -4.55 -6.41
N ASN A 9 15.84 -3.97 -5.53
CA ASN A 9 16.33 -4.54 -4.28
C ASN A 9 15.60 -4.06 -3.03
N PHE A 10 14.75 -3.02 -3.15
CA PHE A 10 13.99 -2.49 -2.02
C PHE A 10 12.58 -2.04 -2.45
N PRO A 11 11.54 -2.41 -1.71
CA PRO A 11 11.47 -3.33 -0.55
C PRO A 11 12.10 -4.72 -0.77
N LEU A 12 12.43 -5.42 0.34
CA LEU A 12 13.23 -6.65 0.30
C LEU A 12 12.63 -7.80 -0.52
N ASN A 13 11.30 -7.82 -0.71
CA ASN A 13 10.57 -8.81 -1.50
C ASN A 13 10.41 -8.43 -2.99
N TYR A 14 10.83 -7.22 -3.41
CA TYR A 14 10.64 -6.76 -4.80
C TYR A 14 11.44 -7.56 -5.84
N TYR A 15 12.52 -8.24 -5.43
CA TYR A 15 13.21 -9.15 -6.33
C TYR A 15 12.31 -10.24 -6.92
N HIS A 16 11.22 -10.61 -6.26
CA HIS A 16 10.27 -11.58 -6.79
C HIS A 16 9.63 -11.12 -8.10
N PHE A 17 9.35 -9.81 -8.26
CA PHE A 17 8.86 -9.24 -9.51
C PHE A 17 9.88 -9.42 -10.63
N VAL A 18 11.16 -9.17 -10.34
CA VAL A 18 12.27 -9.33 -11.31
C VAL A 18 12.42 -10.80 -11.71
N VAL A 19 12.38 -11.71 -10.75
CA VAL A 19 12.43 -13.16 -11.00
C VAL A 19 11.26 -13.63 -11.86
N ALA A 20 10.05 -13.14 -11.58
CA ALA A 20 8.87 -13.49 -12.35
C ALA A 20 8.93 -12.97 -13.81
N LEU A 21 9.38 -11.73 -14.02
CA LEU A 21 9.61 -11.18 -15.36
C LEU A 21 10.67 -11.98 -16.13
N HIS A 22 11.77 -12.33 -15.46
CA HIS A 22 12.85 -13.14 -16.06
C HIS A 22 12.34 -14.52 -16.50
N LYS A 23 11.52 -15.20 -15.69
CA LYS A 23 10.88 -16.48 -16.03
C LYS A 23 10.03 -16.38 -17.30
N ASN A 24 9.45 -15.23 -17.57
CA ASN A 24 8.66 -14.95 -18.78
C ASN A 24 9.53 -14.50 -19.98
N GLY A 25 10.86 -14.56 -19.87
CA GLY A 25 11.76 -14.21 -20.95
C GLY A 25 11.87 -12.70 -21.20
N VAL A 26 11.53 -11.87 -20.24
CA VAL A 26 11.69 -10.41 -20.31
C VAL A 26 13.14 -10.05 -19.98
N ASN A 27 13.75 -9.14 -20.78
CA ASN A 27 15.03 -8.53 -20.43
C ASN A 27 14.80 -7.53 -19.29
N VAL A 28 15.14 -7.90 -18.05
CA VAL A 28 14.99 -7.02 -16.90
C VAL A 28 16.28 -6.25 -16.66
N LEU A 29 16.19 -4.95 -16.79
CA LEU A 29 17.29 -3.99 -16.69
C LEU A 29 17.13 -3.21 -15.38
N GLY A 30 17.91 -3.56 -14.36
CA GLY A 30 17.79 -2.94 -13.03
C GLY A 30 18.54 -1.61 -12.92
N VAL A 31 17.93 -0.63 -12.26
CA VAL A 31 18.60 0.60 -11.83
C VAL A 31 18.45 0.74 -10.32
N GLY A 32 19.55 0.89 -9.60
CA GLY A 32 19.51 1.01 -8.14
C GLY A 32 20.76 1.65 -7.56
N ASP A 33 20.67 2.04 -6.30
CA ASP A 33 21.72 2.69 -5.52
C ASP A 33 22.47 1.74 -4.56
N THR A 34 22.14 0.46 -4.61
CA THR A 34 22.89 -0.58 -3.91
C THR A 34 24.00 -1.12 -4.81
N PRO A 35 25.27 -1.18 -4.34
CA PRO A 35 26.35 -1.80 -5.10
C PRO A 35 26.01 -3.23 -5.54
N TYR A 36 26.38 -3.59 -6.78
CA TYR A 36 26.00 -4.89 -7.37
C TYR A 36 26.40 -6.09 -6.51
N GLU A 37 27.57 -6.05 -5.88
CA GLU A 37 28.07 -7.09 -4.99
C GLU A 37 27.15 -7.37 -3.80
N ASN A 38 26.44 -6.33 -3.32
CA ASN A 38 25.54 -6.40 -2.17
C ASN A 38 24.12 -6.85 -2.53
N LEU A 39 23.80 -6.95 -3.83
CA LEU A 39 22.52 -7.48 -4.27
C LEU A 39 22.41 -8.96 -3.92
N ARG A 40 21.21 -9.41 -3.57
CA ARG A 40 20.94 -10.83 -3.31
C ARG A 40 21.15 -11.67 -4.57
N LYS A 41 21.49 -12.93 -4.38
CA LYS A 41 21.85 -13.86 -5.45
C LYS A 41 20.73 -14.01 -6.49
N GLU A 42 19.50 -14.21 -6.04
CA GLU A 42 18.34 -14.43 -6.91
C GLU A 42 18.05 -13.22 -7.82
N LEU A 43 18.25 -12.02 -7.29
CA LEU A 43 18.13 -10.79 -8.08
C LEU A 43 19.23 -10.69 -9.16
N LYS A 44 20.49 -10.99 -8.79
CA LYS A 44 21.62 -11.00 -9.73
C LYS A 44 21.41 -11.98 -10.89
N GLU A 45 20.85 -13.18 -10.58
CA GLU A 45 20.60 -14.22 -11.57
C GLU A 45 19.44 -13.88 -12.51
N ALA A 46 18.47 -13.09 -12.05
CA ALA A 46 17.29 -12.72 -12.82
C ALA A 46 17.46 -11.42 -13.63
N LEU A 47 18.38 -10.55 -13.25
CA LEU A 47 18.66 -9.32 -14.00
C LEU A 47 19.46 -9.64 -15.28
N THR A 48 19.04 -9.05 -16.39
CA THR A 48 19.83 -9.06 -17.64
C THR A 48 21.06 -8.16 -17.51
N GLU A 49 20.88 -6.99 -16.91
CA GLU A 49 21.94 -6.04 -16.58
C GLU A 49 21.53 -5.15 -15.40
N TYR A 50 22.49 -4.64 -14.65
CA TYR A 50 22.27 -3.71 -13.56
C TYR A 50 23.11 -2.44 -13.74
N TYR A 51 22.46 -1.29 -13.66
CA TYR A 51 23.10 0.02 -13.70
C TYR A 51 23.06 0.64 -12.29
N TYR A 52 24.23 0.78 -11.70
CA TYR A 52 24.37 1.45 -10.40
C TYR A 52 24.29 2.98 -10.57
N VAL A 53 23.51 3.62 -9.72
CA VAL A 53 23.46 5.09 -9.56
C VAL A 53 23.84 5.42 -8.13
N SER A 54 24.42 6.59 -7.90
CA SER A 54 24.82 7.00 -6.54
C SER A 54 23.65 7.48 -5.69
N ASP A 55 22.60 7.97 -6.35
CA ASP A 55 21.39 8.49 -5.71
C ASP A 55 20.20 8.36 -6.67
N LEU A 56 19.22 7.53 -6.32
CA LEU A 56 17.97 7.36 -7.07
C LEU A 56 17.09 8.63 -7.10
N ASN A 57 17.30 9.59 -6.19
CA ASN A 57 16.62 10.89 -6.24
C ASN A 57 17.20 11.79 -7.34
N ASN A 58 18.43 11.54 -7.79
CA ASN A 58 19.04 12.30 -8.86
C ASN A 58 18.48 11.85 -10.22
N TYR A 59 17.45 12.56 -10.70
CA TYR A 59 16.79 12.24 -11.95
C TYR A 59 17.75 12.17 -13.14
N ASN A 60 18.81 12.99 -13.18
CA ASN A 60 19.79 12.95 -14.27
C ASN A 60 20.57 11.64 -14.32
N GLU A 61 20.80 10.97 -13.19
CA GLU A 61 21.41 9.64 -13.17
C GLU A 61 20.45 8.58 -13.74
N LEU A 62 19.15 8.67 -13.45
CA LEU A 62 18.14 7.81 -14.04
C LEU A 62 18.08 7.99 -15.58
N VAL A 63 18.11 9.22 -16.08
CA VAL A 63 18.18 9.52 -17.53
C VAL A 63 19.42 8.90 -18.19
N LYS A 64 20.59 8.96 -17.53
CA LYS A 64 21.82 8.32 -18.04
C LYS A 64 21.66 6.81 -18.11
N ALA A 65 21.10 6.17 -17.07
CA ALA A 65 20.83 4.74 -17.06
C ALA A 65 19.89 4.32 -18.20
N MET A 66 18.78 5.07 -18.39
CA MET A 66 17.84 4.84 -19.48
C MET A 66 18.48 5.01 -20.86
N GLY A 67 19.32 6.03 -21.03
CA GLY A 67 20.08 6.27 -22.28
C GLY A 67 21.06 5.13 -22.57
N TYR A 68 21.78 4.67 -21.54
CA TYR A 68 22.68 3.53 -21.63
C TYR A 68 21.96 2.25 -22.03
N PHE A 69 20.83 1.91 -21.39
CA PHE A 69 20.05 0.74 -21.73
C PHE A 69 19.44 0.83 -23.13
N THR A 70 18.95 2.02 -23.51
CA THR A 70 18.43 2.24 -24.87
C THR A 70 19.52 2.01 -25.94
N TYR A 71 20.74 2.46 -25.68
CA TYR A 71 21.90 2.21 -26.57
C TYR A 71 22.24 0.73 -26.68
N ARG A 72 22.22 0.00 -25.55
CA ARG A 72 22.63 -1.41 -25.46
C ARG A 72 21.58 -2.39 -25.97
N TYR A 73 20.31 -2.15 -25.64
CA TYR A 73 19.20 -3.11 -25.79
C TYR A 73 18.12 -2.62 -26.76
N GLY A 74 18.24 -1.39 -27.26
CA GLY A 74 17.23 -0.78 -28.11
C GLY A 74 16.08 -0.19 -27.31
N LYS A 75 14.90 -0.15 -27.91
CA LYS A 75 13.72 0.47 -27.31
C LYS A 75 13.39 -0.15 -25.96
N ILE A 76 13.16 0.70 -24.97
CA ILE A 76 12.60 0.29 -23.67
C ILE A 76 11.07 0.24 -23.80
N ASP A 77 10.49 -0.90 -23.47
CA ASP A 77 9.04 -1.13 -23.56
C ASP A 77 8.32 -0.74 -22.26
N TRP A 78 8.96 -0.93 -21.10
CA TRP A 78 8.42 -0.62 -19.78
C TRP A 78 9.47 0.03 -18.88
N VAL A 79 9.02 0.94 -18.03
CA VAL A 79 9.75 1.41 -16.84
C VAL A 79 8.77 1.52 -15.68
N ASP A 80 9.10 0.87 -14.57
CA ASP A 80 8.30 0.93 -13.34
C ASP A 80 9.17 0.60 -12.12
N SER A 81 8.82 1.15 -10.97
CA SER A 81 9.41 0.83 -9.68
C SER A 81 8.47 -0.01 -8.81
N LEU A 82 7.17 -0.03 -9.11
CA LEU A 82 6.09 -0.54 -8.27
C LEU A 82 6.08 0.09 -6.86
N ASN A 83 6.76 1.22 -6.69
CA ASN A 83 6.93 1.91 -5.43
C ASN A 83 6.38 3.33 -5.51
N GLU A 84 5.53 3.70 -4.56
CA GLU A 84 4.88 5.00 -4.54
C GLU A 84 5.85 6.18 -4.53
N PHE A 85 7.00 6.02 -3.88
CA PHE A 85 8.03 7.05 -3.79
C PHE A 85 8.57 7.45 -5.17
N TRP A 86 8.71 6.49 -6.10
CA TRP A 86 9.30 6.69 -7.43
C TRP A 86 8.31 6.92 -8.56
N LEU A 87 6.98 6.82 -8.32
CA LEU A 87 5.96 6.91 -9.38
C LEU A 87 6.07 8.16 -10.26
N GLU A 88 6.44 9.31 -9.69
CA GLU A 88 6.63 10.55 -10.46
C GLU A 88 7.87 10.48 -11.36
N ASN A 89 8.97 9.90 -10.86
CA ASN A 89 10.17 9.65 -11.68
C ASN A 89 9.89 8.63 -12.79
N ASP A 90 9.17 7.53 -12.49
CA ASP A 90 8.75 6.56 -13.48
C ASP A 90 7.93 7.21 -14.59
N ALA A 91 6.96 8.04 -14.24
CA ALA A 91 6.10 8.75 -15.19
C ALA A 91 6.90 9.76 -16.04
N LYS A 92 7.87 10.46 -15.45
CA LYS A 92 8.74 11.39 -16.14
C LYS A 92 9.66 10.67 -17.13
N LEU A 93 10.25 9.52 -16.71
CA LEU A 93 11.06 8.68 -17.61
C LEU A 93 10.22 8.15 -18.78
N ARG A 94 8.96 7.75 -18.55
CA ARG A 94 8.05 7.36 -19.65
C ARG A 94 7.86 8.49 -20.66
N SER A 95 7.67 9.73 -20.19
CA SER A 95 7.56 10.90 -21.07
C SER A 95 8.83 11.16 -21.86
N ASP A 96 9.97 11.21 -21.18
CA ASP A 96 11.26 11.60 -21.77
C ASP A 96 11.78 10.55 -22.79
N PHE A 97 11.47 9.25 -22.56
CA PHE A 97 11.86 8.14 -23.44
C PHE A 97 10.74 7.61 -24.33
N ASN A 98 9.60 8.33 -24.42
CA ASN A 98 8.45 7.97 -25.24
C ASN A 98 7.95 6.52 -24.99
N ILE A 99 7.86 6.11 -23.72
CA ILE A 99 7.35 4.81 -23.31
C ILE A 99 5.84 4.95 -23.08
N GLN A 100 5.04 4.14 -23.79
CA GLN A 100 3.57 4.26 -23.78
C GLN A 100 2.86 3.36 -22.75
N THR A 101 3.62 2.61 -21.98
CA THR A 101 3.11 1.70 -20.98
C THR A 101 3.09 2.36 -19.59
N GLY A 102 1.90 2.60 -19.06
CA GLY A 102 1.69 3.33 -17.82
C GLY A 102 1.44 4.82 -18.00
N LEU A 103 1.19 5.53 -16.90
CA LEU A 103 0.91 6.97 -16.92
C LEU A 103 2.20 7.78 -17.15
N ASN A 104 2.07 8.84 -17.93
CA ASN A 104 3.15 9.80 -18.18
C ASN A 104 3.11 10.96 -17.17
N ALA A 105 4.08 11.88 -17.26
CA ALA A 105 4.24 13.00 -16.32
C ALA A 105 3.00 13.91 -16.20
N ASN A 106 2.20 14.06 -17.29
CA ASN A 106 1.00 14.91 -17.27
C ASN A 106 -0.20 14.22 -16.60
N GLU A 107 -0.13 12.91 -16.40
CA GLU A 107 -1.25 12.09 -15.92
C GLU A 107 -1.06 11.58 -14.48
N ILE A 108 0.20 11.49 -14.00
CA ILE A 108 0.55 10.82 -12.75
C ILE A 108 -0.11 11.47 -11.51
N SER A 109 -0.47 12.74 -11.59
CA SER A 109 -1.13 13.45 -10.48
C SER A 109 -2.39 12.76 -9.96
N ARG A 110 -3.09 11.98 -10.82
CA ARG A 110 -4.26 11.20 -10.40
C ARG A 110 -3.92 10.06 -9.40
N TYR A 111 -2.65 9.62 -9.36
CA TYR A 111 -2.16 8.59 -8.45
C TYR A 111 -1.30 9.15 -7.31
N LYS A 112 -1.07 10.46 -7.30
CA LYS A 112 -0.17 11.09 -6.32
C LYS A 112 -0.83 12.19 -5.48
N LEU A 113 -1.67 13.02 -6.09
CA LEU A 113 -2.27 14.15 -5.39
C LEU A 113 -3.63 13.79 -4.82
N LYS A 114 -3.73 13.75 -3.49
CA LYS A 114 -4.97 13.40 -2.77
C LYS A 114 -6.17 14.25 -3.21
N SER A 115 -5.96 15.54 -3.43
CA SER A 115 -6.99 16.45 -3.96
C SER A 115 -7.45 16.10 -5.38
N ILE A 116 -6.58 15.55 -6.22
CA ILE A 116 -6.94 15.07 -7.55
C ILE A 116 -7.64 13.71 -7.47
N MET A 117 -7.19 12.81 -6.59
CA MET A 117 -7.87 11.51 -6.34
C MET A 117 -9.35 11.70 -6.00
N LYS A 118 -9.70 12.71 -5.18
CA LYS A 118 -11.11 13.00 -4.83
C LYS A 118 -11.98 13.29 -6.06
N LYS A 119 -11.42 13.94 -7.12
CA LYS A 119 -12.14 14.16 -8.38
C LYS A 119 -12.40 12.86 -9.14
N TYR A 120 -11.45 11.94 -9.13
CA TYR A 120 -11.61 10.63 -9.77
C TYR A 120 -12.57 9.71 -9.01
N TYR A 121 -12.58 9.76 -7.68
CA TYR A 121 -13.62 9.12 -6.87
C TYR A 121 -15.02 9.65 -7.23
N GLN A 122 -15.16 10.97 -7.39
CA GLN A 122 -16.41 11.58 -7.82
C GLN A 122 -16.84 11.09 -9.21
N LEU A 123 -15.90 10.95 -10.17
CA LEU A 123 -16.17 10.37 -11.49
C LEU A 123 -16.61 8.91 -11.40
N ALA A 124 -16.09 8.15 -10.43
CA ALA A 124 -16.51 6.78 -10.14
C ALA A 124 -17.87 6.72 -9.44
N GLY A 125 -18.46 7.84 -9.03
CA GLY A 125 -19.69 7.89 -8.24
C GLY A 125 -19.48 7.43 -6.79
N VAL A 126 -18.25 7.53 -6.27
CA VAL A 126 -17.87 7.10 -4.93
C VAL A 126 -17.76 8.31 -4.01
N LYS A 127 -18.39 8.24 -2.85
CA LYS A 127 -18.31 9.29 -1.83
C LYS A 127 -16.88 9.33 -1.25
N THR A 128 -16.46 10.53 -0.87
CA THR A 128 -15.22 10.78 -0.12
C THR A 128 -15.51 11.71 1.05
N ALA A 129 -14.60 11.82 2.00
CA ALA A 129 -14.60 12.93 2.94
C ALA A 129 -14.67 14.26 2.19
N LYS A 130 -15.38 15.26 2.72
CA LYS A 130 -15.25 16.65 2.27
C LYS A 130 -13.81 17.08 2.48
N TRP A 131 -13.31 17.95 1.63
CA TRP A 131 -11.91 18.35 1.69
C TRP A 131 -11.68 19.79 1.25
N HIS A 132 -10.57 20.36 1.67
CA HIS A 132 -10.10 21.70 1.34
C HIS A 132 -8.57 21.71 1.26
N LEU A 133 -8.00 22.43 0.29
CA LEU A 133 -6.55 22.67 0.30
C LEU A 133 -6.20 23.72 1.34
N VAL A 134 -5.20 23.43 2.16
CA VAL A 134 -4.79 24.33 3.23
C VAL A 134 -4.05 25.54 2.65
N ASN A 135 -4.67 26.73 2.74
CA ASN A 135 -4.05 27.99 2.34
C ASN A 135 -3.82 28.88 3.57
N THR A 136 -4.89 29.44 4.12
CA THR A 136 -4.83 30.31 5.29
C THR A 136 -5.59 29.70 6.47
N LYS A 137 -5.24 30.10 7.70
CA LYS A 137 -6.00 29.67 8.89
C LYS A 137 -7.49 30.03 8.79
N ASP A 138 -7.81 31.20 8.27
CA ASP A 138 -9.21 31.65 8.12
C ASP A 138 -10.00 30.78 7.15
N ASP A 139 -9.40 30.31 6.06
CA ASP A 139 -10.05 29.39 5.12
C ASP A 139 -10.25 28.01 5.75
N CYS A 140 -9.28 27.52 6.51
CA CYS A 140 -9.43 26.30 7.29
C CYS A 140 -10.56 26.41 8.32
N LEU A 141 -10.66 27.52 9.03
CA LEU A 141 -11.76 27.76 9.98
C LEU A 141 -13.14 27.84 9.31
N LYS A 142 -13.23 28.37 8.08
CA LYS A 142 -14.48 28.32 7.29
C LYS A 142 -14.86 26.88 6.97
N PHE A 143 -13.91 26.08 6.50
CA PHE A 143 -14.16 24.67 6.21
C PHE A 143 -14.53 23.88 7.47
N ILE A 144 -13.86 24.12 8.61
CA ILE A 144 -14.17 23.48 9.89
C ILE A 144 -15.60 23.82 10.36
N ARG A 145 -16.07 25.06 10.14
CA ARG A 145 -17.48 25.41 10.45
C ARG A 145 -18.50 24.62 9.65
N GLU A 146 -18.12 24.16 8.44
CA GLU A 146 -18.99 23.34 7.60
C GLU A 146 -19.01 21.86 8.06
N VAL A 147 -17.84 21.29 8.44
CA VAL A 147 -17.70 19.85 8.68
C VAL A 147 -17.61 19.47 10.15
N SER A 148 -17.37 20.45 11.04
CA SER A 148 -17.08 20.31 12.47
C SER A 148 -15.73 19.64 12.78
N TYR A 149 -15.27 19.80 14.01
CA TYR A 149 -14.14 19.04 14.54
C TYR A 149 -14.56 17.60 14.85
N PRO A 150 -13.61 16.62 14.84
CA PRO A 150 -12.23 16.78 14.37
C PRO A 150 -12.11 16.85 12.85
N VAL A 151 -10.99 17.38 12.37
CA VAL A 151 -10.58 17.28 10.97
C VAL A 151 -9.20 16.65 10.86
N ILE A 152 -8.90 16.05 9.71
CA ILE A 152 -7.58 15.48 9.41
C ILE A 152 -6.85 16.40 8.44
N VAL A 153 -5.59 16.71 8.74
CA VAL A 153 -4.70 17.48 7.84
C VAL A 153 -3.49 16.61 7.51
N LYS A 154 -3.19 16.46 6.23
CA LYS A 154 -2.09 15.62 5.74
C LYS A 154 -1.47 16.21 4.47
N PRO A 155 -0.23 15.86 4.09
CA PRO A 155 0.36 16.29 2.83
C PRO A 155 -0.54 15.91 1.64
N ASN A 156 -0.73 16.84 0.71
CA ASN A 156 -1.49 16.58 -0.53
C ASN A 156 -0.76 15.59 -1.45
N ASN A 157 0.59 15.63 -1.44
CA ASN A 157 1.49 14.65 -2.05
C ASN A 157 2.37 14.06 -0.95
N GLY A 158 2.11 12.83 -0.53
CA GLY A 158 2.84 12.17 0.56
C GLY A 158 2.63 10.67 0.53
N VAL A 159 3.55 9.95 1.16
CA VAL A 159 3.57 8.50 1.28
C VAL A 159 3.35 8.13 2.74
N GLY A 160 2.54 7.12 3.00
CA GLY A 160 2.23 6.67 4.36
C GLY A 160 1.42 7.71 5.16
N ALA A 161 1.35 7.51 6.47
CA ALA A 161 0.67 8.43 7.41
C ALA A 161 1.58 9.57 7.90
N SER A 162 2.77 9.73 7.33
CA SER A 162 3.76 10.74 7.75
C SER A 162 3.17 12.14 7.70
N ASP A 163 3.39 12.91 8.77
CA ASP A 163 2.93 14.30 8.91
C ASP A 163 1.39 14.46 8.82
N THR A 164 0.67 13.44 9.30
CA THR A 164 -0.78 13.48 9.42
C THR A 164 -1.20 14.00 10.79
N TRP A 165 -2.09 14.99 10.81
CA TRP A 165 -2.54 15.72 11.98
C TRP A 165 -4.04 15.52 12.20
N LYS A 166 -4.44 15.11 13.41
CA LYS A 166 -5.84 15.17 13.86
C LYS A 166 -6.04 16.46 14.64
N ILE A 167 -6.83 17.37 14.08
CA ILE A 167 -7.11 18.68 14.65
C ILE A 167 -8.45 18.63 15.38
N ASN A 168 -8.42 18.69 16.70
CA ASN A 168 -9.62 18.62 17.55
C ASN A 168 -10.13 19.99 18.02
N SER A 169 -9.28 21.04 17.87
CA SER A 169 -9.58 22.38 18.36
C SER A 169 -8.86 23.45 17.54
N GLU A 170 -9.27 24.70 17.69
CA GLU A 170 -8.55 25.84 17.09
C GLU A 170 -7.11 25.95 17.60
N LYS A 171 -6.85 25.56 18.85
CA LYS A 171 -5.50 25.50 19.41
C LYS A 171 -4.61 24.50 18.67
N ASP A 172 -5.15 23.32 18.31
CA ASP A 172 -4.38 22.35 17.51
C ASP A 172 -4.10 22.88 16.12
N LEU A 173 -5.03 23.63 15.54
CA LEU A 173 -4.84 24.29 14.26
C LEU A 173 -3.72 25.34 14.34
N ASP A 174 -3.62 26.11 15.43
CA ASP A 174 -2.51 27.05 15.65
C ASP A 174 -1.17 26.31 15.75
N ILE A 175 -1.12 25.20 16.46
CA ILE A 175 0.08 24.36 16.56
C ILE A 175 0.48 23.83 15.17
N PHE A 176 -0.47 23.32 14.40
CA PHE A 176 -0.22 22.87 13.02
C PHE A 176 0.40 24.02 12.18
N PHE A 177 -0.22 25.21 12.13
CA PHE A 177 0.30 26.34 11.35
C PHE A 177 1.68 26.79 11.81
N SER A 178 2.02 26.62 13.09
CA SER A 178 3.35 26.96 13.62
C SER A 178 4.44 25.94 13.27
N ARG A 179 4.06 24.72 12.90
CA ARG A 179 4.99 23.57 12.70
C ARG A 179 4.95 22.97 11.30
N LYS A 180 3.90 23.29 10.50
CA LYS A 180 3.76 22.71 9.15
C LYS A 180 4.99 23.00 8.30
N ARG A 181 5.33 22.06 7.43
CA ARG A 181 6.37 22.24 6.42
C ARG A 181 5.87 23.15 5.28
N GLU A 182 6.77 23.68 4.47
CA GLU A 182 6.46 24.46 3.27
C GLU A 182 6.09 23.57 2.08
N ILE A 183 5.02 22.78 2.25
CA ILE A 183 4.43 21.91 1.24
C ILE A 183 2.91 22.10 1.21
N ASP A 184 2.27 21.60 0.17
CA ASP A 184 0.81 21.62 0.07
C ASP A 184 0.19 20.55 0.99
N TYR A 185 -0.83 20.97 1.75
CA TYR A 185 -1.64 20.10 2.60
C TYR A 185 -3.10 20.08 2.15
N ILE A 186 -3.74 18.95 2.39
CA ILE A 186 -5.19 18.79 2.29
C ILE A 186 -5.77 18.62 3.69
N MET A 187 -6.87 19.34 3.97
CA MET A 187 -7.68 19.18 5.17
C MET A 187 -8.93 18.40 4.79
N GLU A 188 -9.25 17.36 5.53
CA GLU A 188 -10.40 16.49 5.28
C GLU A 188 -11.32 16.42 6.50
N GLU A 189 -12.63 16.31 6.22
CA GLU A 189 -13.64 15.90 7.19
C GLU A 189 -13.27 14.56 7.82
N TYR A 190 -13.38 14.44 9.14
CA TYR A 190 -13.13 13.17 9.81
C TYR A 190 -14.22 12.15 9.48
N VAL A 191 -13.80 10.97 9.10
CA VAL A 191 -14.63 9.79 8.88
C VAL A 191 -14.45 8.85 10.06
N ASP A 192 -15.52 8.62 10.82
CA ASP A 192 -15.56 7.57 11.82
C ASP A 192 -15.77 6.23 11.10
N GLY A 193 -14.69 5.47 10.95
CA GLY A 193 -14.65 4.23 10.19
C GLY A 193 -13.29 3.53 10.31
N TYR A 194 -13.24 2.27 9.92
CA TYR A 194 -12.00 1.52 9.81
C TYR A 194 -11.58 1.40 8.34
N ILE A 195 -10.29 1.20 8.11
CA ILE A 195 -9.73 1.10 6.77
C ILE A 195 -9.84 -0.33 6.26
N ARG A 196 -10.36 -0.46 5.06
CA ARG A 196 -10.40 -1.69 4.30
C ARG A 196 -9.97 -1.43 2.86
N THR A 197 -9.23 -2.37 2.28
CA THR A 197 -8.65 -2.19 0.95
C THR A 197 -9.37 -3.00 -0.10
N PHE A 198 -9.17 -2.58 -1.36
CA PHE A 198 -9.42 -3.39 -2.53
C PHE A 198 -8.12 -3.46 -3.32
N ASP A 199 -7.48 -4.63 -3.30
CA ASP A 199 -6.14 -4.88 -3.80
C ASP A 199 -6.15 -5.91 -4.92
N GLY A 200 -5.07 -5.94 -5.70
CA GLY A 200 -4.89 -6.97 -6.73
C GLY A 200 -4.13 -6.52 -7.96
N VAL A 201 -4.36 -7.24 -9.07
CA VAL A 201 -3.76 -6.98 -10.38
C VAL A 201 -4.84 -6.78 -11.43
N SER A 202 -4.70 -5.75 -12.26
CA SER A 202 -5.64 -5.40 -13.31
C SER A 202 -5.10 -5.65 -14.72
N ASP A 203 -6.00 -5.85 -15.68
CA ASP A 203 -5.72 -6.02 -17.10
C ASP A 203 -5.59 -4.67 -17.87
N SER A 204 -5.41 -4.74 -19.18
CA SER A 204 -5.31 -3.59 -20.08
C SER A 204 -6.60 -2.75 -20.17
N LEU A 205 -7.72 -3.27 -19.68
CA LEU A 205 -9.02 -2.60 -19.62
C LEU A 205 -9.36 -2.09 -18.23
N ALA A 206 -8.39 -2.11 -17.30
CA ALA A 206 -8.57 -1.77 -15.87
C ALA A 206 -9.60 -2.66 -15.16
N ARG A 207 -9.73 -3.94 -15.55
CA ARG A 207 -10.57 -4.93 -14.88
C ARG A 207 -9.68 -5.77 -13.98
N PRO A 208 -10.11 -6.11 -12.76
CA PRO A 208 -9.32 -6.97 -11.88
C PRO A 208 -9.25 -8.39 -12.46
N ILE A 209 -8.03 -8.94 -12.56
CA ILE A 209 -7.76 -10.35 -12.86
C ILE A 209 -7.80 -11.15 -11.57
N TYR A 210 -7.18 -10.60 -10.55
CA TYR A 210 -7.24 -11.06 -9.18
C TYR A 210 -7.56 -9.88 -8.28
N SER A 211 -8.35 -10.13 -7.25
CA SER A 211 -8.62 -9.16 -6.19
C SER A 211 -8.73 -9.82 -4.84
N CYS A 212 -8.29 -9.12 -3.83
CA CYS A 212 -8.38 -9.44 -2.41
C CYS A 212 -8.67 -8.16 -1.62
N SER A 213 -8.72 -8.29 -0.31
CA SER A 213 -8.92 -7.17 0.60
C SER A 213 -8.17 -7.44 1.88
N HIS A 214 -7.46 -6.45 2.41
CA HIS A 214 -6.98 -6.51 3.77
C HIS A 214 -7.66 -5.46 4.65
N VAL A 215 -7.60 -5.68 5.94
CA VAL A 215 -8.20 -4.85 6.97
C VAL A 215 -7.11 -4.36 7.90
N GLU A 216 -6.99 -3.05 8.03
CA GLU A 216 -6.17 -2.42 9.06
C GLU A 216 -6.98 -2.40 10.36
N THR A 217 -6.44 -3.01 11.40
CA THR A 217 -7.13 -3.15 12.70
C THR A 217 -6.87 -1.99 13.63
N ASP A 218 -5.76 -1.28 13.39
CA ASP A 218 -5.44 -0.01 14.03
C ASP A 218 -5.07 1.03 12.97
N SER A 219 -5.15 2.29 13.29
CA SER A 219 -4.79 3.34 12.37
C SER A 219 -3.27 3.39 12.18
N LEU A 220 -2.81 3.42 10.93
CA LEU A 220 -1.38 3.59 10.63
C LEU A 220 -0.81 4.85 11.31
N MET A 221 -1.63 5.89 11.46
CA MET A 221 -1.27 7.11 12.20
C MET A 221 -0.97 6.82 13.68
N ASP A 222 -1.73 5.94 14.34
CA ASP A 222 -1.52 5.60 15.75
C ASP A 222 -0.33 4.65 15.89
N CYS A 223 -0.12 3.72 14.95
CA CYS A 223 1.08 2.89 14.90
C CYS A 223 2.35 3.74 14.84
N VAL A 224 2.38 4.75 13.96
CA VAL A 224 3.54 5.65 13.77
C VAL A 224 3.69 6.64 14.94
N ASN A 225 2.60 7.28 15.40
CA ASN A 225 2.67 8.35 16.39
C ASN A 225 2.75 7.85 17.85
N LEU A 226 2.14 6.69 18.15
CA LEU A 226 2.03 6.13 19.51
C LEU A 226 2.90 4.89 19.71
N GLY A 227 3.50 4.35 18.63
CA GLY A 227 4.32 3.15 18.68
C GLY A 227 3.52 1.90 19.06
N HIS A 228 2.25 1.82 18.59
CA HIS A 228 1.45 0.62 18.79
C HIS A 228 2.09 -0.59 18.12
N SER A 229 1.85 -1.77 18.65
CA SER A 229 2.10 -3.04 17.97
C SER A 229 1.29 -3.11 16.70
N VAL A 230 1.66 -3.97 15.75
CA VAL A 230 0.98 -3.99 14.44
C VAL A 230 0.22 -5.29 14.26
N TRP A 231 -1.05 -5.19 13.92
CA TRP A 231 -1.85 -6.29 13.40
C TRP A 231 -2.72 -5.82 12.25
N TYR A 232 -2.63 -6.50 11.12
CA TYR A 232 -3.59 -6.41 10.02
C TYR A 232 -3.73 -7.79 9.36
N TYR A 233 -4.77 -7.98 8.57
CA TYR A 233 -4.99 -9.28 7.94
C TYR A 233 -5.58 -9.15 6.55
N VAL A 234 -5.17 -10.04 5.65
CA VAL A 234 -5.86 -10.28 4.39
C VAL A 234 -7.10 -11.11 4.70
N ASP A 235 -8.27 -10.59 4.30
CA ASP A 235 -9.53 -11.26 4.53
C ASP A 235 -9.75 -12.39 3.52
N LYS A 236 -10.47 -13.39 3.96
CA LYS A 236 -10.86 -14.52 3.13
C LYS A 236 -11.78 -14.12 1.99
N ASP A 237 -12.66 -13.13 2.22
CA ASP A 237 -13.66 -12.66 1.29
C ASP A 237 -13.63 -11.13 1.12
N ILE A 238 -14.09 -10.67 -0.03
CA ILE A 238 -14.28 -9.25 -0.31
C ILE A 238 -15.78 -8.96 -0.23
N PRO A 239 -16.23 -8.01 0.63
CA PRO A 239 -17.64 -7.61 0.64
C PRO A 239 -18.10 -7.16 -0.73
N TYR A 240 -19.34 -7.53 -1.07
CA TYR A 240 -19.91 -7.24 -2.39
C TYR A 240 -19.87 -5.75 -2.74
N GLU A 241 -20.28 -4.87 -1.82
CA GLU A 241 -20.29 -3.43 -2.02
C GLU A 241 -18.87 -2.88 -2.26
N LEU A 242 -17.87 -3.37 -1.51
CA LEU A 242 -16.48 -2.96 -1.67
C LEU A 242 -15.95 -3.37 -3.06
N ARG A 243 -16.27 -4.58 -3.51
CA ARG A 243 -15.89 -5.05 -4.85
C ARG A 243 -16.50 -4.15 -5.94
N GLN A 244 -17.80 -3.86 -5.85
CA GLN A 244 -18.48 -3.00 -6.83
C GLN A 244 -17.92 -1.57 -6.86
N VAL A 245 -17.58 -1.03 -5.70
CA VAL A 245 -16.96 0.29 -5.58
C VAL A 245 -15.54 0.26 -6.14
N GLY A 246 -14.73 -0.74 -5.76
CA GLY A 246 -13.35 -0.90 -6.20
C GLY A 246 -13.25 -1.01 -7.72
N GLU A 247 -14.08 -1.84 -8.36
CA GLU A 247 -14.10 -1.99 -9.84
C GLU A 247 -14.43 -0.67 -10.55
N LYS A 248 -15.38 0.14 -10.04
CA LYS A 248 -15.67 1.48 -10.59
C LYS A 248 -14.47 2.42 -10.42
N VAL A 249 -13.77 2.34 -9.30
CA VAL A 249 -12.57 3.14 -9.01
C VAL A 249 -11.46 2.77 -10.01
N LEU A 250 -11.17 1.49 -10.23
CA LEU A 250 -10.16 1.06 -11.18
C LEU A 250 -10.42 1.63 -12.59
N LEU A 251 -11.67 1.58 -13.05
CA LEU A 251 -12.07 2.12 -14.36
C LEU A 251 -11.88 3.64 -14.41
N ALA A 252 -12.34 4.38 -13.41
CA ALA A 252 -12.24 5.84 -13.36
C ALA A 252 -10.77 6.31 -13.32
N PHE A 253 -9.94 5.63 -12.55
CA PHE A 253 -8.51 5.93 -12.43
C PHE A 253 -7.67 5.37 -13.59
N GLN A 254 -8.25 4.54 -14.47
CA GLN A 254 -7.55 3.86 -15.56
C GLN A 254 -6.36 3.03 -15.07
N ALA A 255 -6.60 2.22 -14.04
CA ALA A 255 -5.61 1.33 -13.46
C ALA A 255 -5.34 0.14 -14.39
N LYS A 256 -4.51 0.32 -15.43
CA LYS A 256 -4.27 -0.66 -16.50
C LYS A 256 -2.95 -1.38 -16.32
N ASN A 257 -2.96 -2.72 -16.50
CA ASN A 257 -1.78 -3.59 -16.48
C ASN A 257 -0.89 -3.35 -15.26
N ARG A 258 -1.47 -3.32 -14.07
CA ARG A 258 -0.72 -2.99 -12.87
C ARG A 258 -1.31 -3.55 -11.60
N PHE A 259 -0.52 -3.56 -10.55
CA PHE A 259 -1.03 -3.67 -9.20
C PHE A 259 -1.87 -2.45 -8.85
N PHE A 260 -2.88 -2.68 -8.03
CA PHE A 260 -3.67 -1.64 -7.40
C PHE A 260 -3.85 -1.95 -5.92
N HIS A 261 -3.80 -0.90 -5.13
CA HIS A 261 -4.04 -0.88 -3.70
C HIS A 261 -4.92 0.34 -3.42
N CYS A 262 -6.22 0.11 -3.28
CA CYS A 262 -7.23 1.14 -3.08
C CYS A 262 -7.75 1.08 -1.65
N GLU A 263 -7.64 2.18 -0.93
CA GLU A 263 -8.05 2.29 0.47
C GLU A 263 -9.42 2.95 0.60
N PHE A 264 -10.24 2.40 1.47
CA PHE A 264 -11.58 2.89 1.76
C PHE A 264 -11.84 2.89 3.26
N PHE A 265 -12.58 3.88 3.75
CA PHE A 265 -13.23 3.77 5.03
C PHE A 265 -14.52 2.97 4.88
N ILE A 266 -14.77 2.09 5.85
CA ILE A 266 -16.09 1.52 6.10
C ILE A 266 -16.67 2.26 7.31
N ALA A 267 -17.76 3.00 7.11
CA ALA A 267 -18.31 3.87 8.14
C ALA A 267 -18.84 3.08 9.34
N ASN A 268 -18.42 3.44 10.55
CA ASN A 268 -18.90 2.84 11.82
C ASN A 268 -20.29 3.33 12.22
N SER A 269 -20.65 4.53 11.77
CA SER A 269 -21.90 5.21 12.16
C SER A 269 -22.50 6.01 11.01
N ASP A 270 -23.80 6.32 11.13
CA ASP A 270 -24.48 7.25 10.21
C ASP A 270 -23.96 8.67 10.41
N LYS A 271 -23.71 9.38 9.31
CA LYS A 271 -23.53 10.84 9.32
C LYS A 271 -24.58 11.49 8.44
N GLU A 272 -25.37 12.36 9.03
CA GLU A 272 -26.53 13.01 8.36
C GLU A 272 -26.10 13.69 7.05
N ASN A 273 -26.84 13.44 5.97
CA ASN A 273 -26.59 13.93 4.62
C ASN A 273 -25.21 13.56 4.02
N ARG A 274 -24.49 12.60 4.63
CA ARG A 274 -23.16 12.18 4.17
C ARG A 274 -23.14 10.69 3.81
N TRP A 275 -23.22 9.82 4.81
CA TRP A 275 -23.14 8.36 4.62
C TRP A 275 -23.92 7.61 5.69
N LYS A 276 -24.14 6.33 5.44
CA LYS A 276 -24.74 5.39 6.38
C LYS A 276 -23.67 4.46 6.96
N LYS A 277 -23.97 3.88 8.13
CA LYS A 277 -23.13 2.81 8.70
C LYS A 277 -22.94 1.69 7.67
N GLY A 278 -21.70 1.22 7.53
CA GLY A 278 -21.30 0.20 6.57
C GLY A 278 -21.04 0.73 5.15
N GLU A 279 -21.30 2.01 4.85
CA GLU A 279 -21.07 2.58 3.52
C GLU A 279 -19.55 2.69 3.24
N VAL A 280 -19.18 2.38 2.01
CA VAL A 280 -17.80 2.44 1.50
C VAL A 280 -17.46 3.87 1.06
N ILE A 281 -16.45 4.48 1.66
CA ILE A 281 -16.04 5.87 1.43
C ILE A 281 -14.60 5.89 0.93
N GLY A 282 -14.33 6.49 -0.23
CA GLY A 282 -13.02 6.54 -0.83
C GLY A 282 -12.01 7.35 -0.01
N LEU A 283 -10.89 6.73 0.32
CA LEU A 283 -9.79 7.36 1.04
C LEU A 283 -8.65 7.72 0.09
N GLU A 284 -7.96 6.74 -0.44
CA GLU A 284 -6.77 6.89 -1.26
C GLU A 284 -6.64 5.77 -2.30
N VAL A 285 -5.95 6.04 -3.42
CA VAL A 285 -5.57 4.99 -4.37
C VAL A 285 -4.06 4.98 -4.55
N ASN A 286 -3.49 3.80 -4.38
CA ASN A 286 -2.08 3.54 -4.61
C ASN A 286 -1.98 2.55 -5.77
N MET A 287 -1.61 3.05 -6.96
CA MET A 287 -1.55 2.23 -8.18
C MET A 287 -0.20 1.51 -8.29
N ARG A 288 0.12 0.75 -7.26
CA ARG A 288 1.32 -0.05 -7.04
C ARG A 288 0.99 -1.25 -6.15
N ALA A 289 1.92 -2.15 -5.99
CA ALA A 289 1.80 -3.22 -4.99
C ALA A 289 1.61 -2.61 -3.57
N PRO A 290 0.77 -3.21 -2.71
CA PRO A 290 0.67 -2.79 -1.32
C PRO A 290 2.01 -2.92 -0.61
N GLY A 291 2.19 -2.14 0.47
CA GLY A 291 3.46 -2.05 1.19
C GLY A 291 3.83 -3.29 2.00
N GLY A 292 5.05 -3.29 2.53
CA GLY A 292 5.55 -4.35 3.40
C GLY A 292 5.53 -5.73 2.74
N TYR A 293 5.02 -6.71 3.47
CA TYR A 293 4.85 -8.10 3.02
C TYR A 293 3.41 -8.43 2.60
N THR A 294 2.60 -7.42 2.30
CA THR A 294 1.17 -7.63 1.99
C THR A 294 0.98 -8.49 0.73
N VAL A 295 1.81 -8.34 -0.32
CA VAL A 295 1.76 -9.22 -1.50
C VAL A 295 2.04 -10.68 -1.14
N ASP A 296 2.98 -10.92 -0.22
CA ASP A 296 3.27 -12.27 0.27
C ASP A 296 2.08 -12.84 1.06
N MET A 297 1.44 -12.01 1.89
CA MET A 297 0.21 -12.39 2.60
C MET A 297 -0.93 -12.72 1.65
N GLU A 298 -1.11 -11.94 0.58
CA GLU A 298 -2.09 -12.20 -0.48
C GLU A 298 -1.81 -13.53 -1.18
N ASN A 299 -0.53 -13.82 -1.45
CA ASN A 299 -0.11 -15.10 -2.00
C ASN A 299 -0.43 -16.27 -1.06
N PHE A 300 -0.13 -16.12 0.23
CA PHE A 300 -0.44 -17.14 1.23
C PHE A 300 -1.96 -17.31 1.44
N SER A 301 -2.71 -16.20 1.49
CA SER A 301 -4.17 -16.22 1.62
C SER A 301 -4.83 -16.91 0.44
N GLY A 302 -4.42 -16.60 -0.79
CA GLY A 302 -5.02 -17.10 -2.03
C GLY A 302 -4.38 -18.38 -2.58
N SER A 303 -3.31 -18.90 -1.97
CA SER A 303 -2.53 -20.03 -2.48
C SER A 303 -2.10 -19.85 -3.94
N LEU A 304 -1.54 -18.69 -4.28
CA LEU A 304 -1.15 -18.30 -5.64
C LEU A 304 0.20 -17.53 -5.65
N ASP A 305 0.64 -17.08 -6.81
CA ASP A 305 1.82 -16.26 -6.99
C ASP A 305 1.46 -14.97 -7.77
N LEU A 306 1.14 -13.90 -7.05
CA LEU A 306 0.79 -12.60 -7.64
C LEU A 306 1.95 -11.93 -8.37
N TYR A 307 3.20 -12.21 -7.96
CA TYR A 307 4.37 -11.74 -8.69
C TYR A 307 4.37 -12.29 -10.11
N GLN A 308 4.04 -13.58 -10.25
CA GLN A 308 3.95 -14.24 -11.54
C GLN A 308 2.71 -13.80 -12.33
N VAL A 309 1.54 -13.66 -11.70
CA VAL A 309 0.31 -13.12 -12.33
C VAL A 309 0.58 -11.74 -12.92
N TRP A 310 1.26 -10.85 -12.18
CA TRP A 310 1.62 -9.52 -12.69
C TRP A 310 2.63 -9.62 -13.84
N ALA A 311 3.66 -10.45 -13.74
CA ALA A 311 4.64 -10.61 -14.78
C ALA A 311 4.04 -11.18 -16.08
N ASP A 312 3.03 -12.05 -15.97
CA ASP A 312 2.26 -12.55 -17.11
C ASP A 312 1.50 -11.42 -17.82
N MET A 313 0.86 -10.54 -17.03
CA MET A 313 0.17 -9.37 -17.58
C MET A 313 1.11 -8.45 -18.34
N ILE A 314 2.33 -8.23 -17.80
CA ILE A 314 3.35 -7.42 -18.46
C ILE A 314 3.84 -8.08 -19.76
N ALA A 315 4.16 -9.38 -19.69
CA ALA A 315 4.79 -10.09 -20.81
C ALA A 315 3.82 -10.49 -21.92
N TYR A 316 2.59 -10.87 -21.55
CA TYR A 316 1.63 -11.50 -22.47
C TYR A 316 0.30 -10.75 -22.59
N GLY A 317 0.01 -9.80 -21.69
CA GLY A 317 -1.28 -9.11 -21.62
C GLY A 317 -2.41 -9.96 -21.03
N GLU A 318 -2.11 -11.16 -20.52
CA GLU A 318 -3.05 -12.10 -19.93
C GLU A 318 -2.39 -12.92 -18.82
N ASN A 319 -3.16 -13.33 -17.82
CA ASN A 319 -2.67 -14.26 -16.80
C ASN A 319 -2.63 -15.70 -17.35
N ARG A 320 -1.51 -16.39 -17.15
CA ARG A 320 -1.26 -17.78 -17.58
C ARG A 320 -1.11 -18.76 -16.43
N HIS A 321 -1.18 -18.26 -15.19
CA HIS A 321 -1.03 -19.07 -13.99
C HIS A 321 -2.37 -19.29 -13.28
N PRO A 322 -2.57 -20.43 -12.61
CA PRO A 322 -3.79 -20.66 -11.84
C PRO A 322 -3.96 -19.61 -10.76
N LEU A 323 -5.20 -19.12 -10.60
CA LEU A 323 -5.62 -18.39 -9.43
C LEU A 323 -6.15 -19.43 -8.44
N GLY A 324 -5.56 -19.48 -7.24
CA GLY A 324 -5.90 -20.49 -6.24
C GLY A 324 -7.38 -20.48 -5.85
N ASP A 325 -7.91 -21.66 -5.57
CA ASP A 325 -9.32 -21.85 -5.19
C ASP A 325 -9.56 -21.75 -3.68
N THR A 326 -8.50 -21.86 -2.87
CA THR A 326 -8.58 -21.85 -1.41
C THR A 326 -8.17 -20.50 -0.89
N ARG A 327 -8.98 -19.90 0.00
CA ARG A 327 -8.68 -18.65 0.66
C ARG A 327 -8.63 -18.82 2.17
N PHE A 328 -7.69 -18.10 2.78
CA PHE A 328 -7.46 -18.06 4.22
C PHE A 328 -7.52 -16.62 4.72
N TYR A 329 -7.82 -16.44 6.00
CA TYR A 329 -7.38 -15.26 6.72
C TYR A 329 -5.87 -15.35 6.88
N CYS A 330 -5.14 -14.35 6.36
CA CYS A 330 -3.69 -14.30 6.50
C CYS A 330 -3.33 -13.11 7.38
N SER A 331 -2.88 -13.38 8.60
CA SER A 331 -2.52 -12.36 9.58
C SER A 331 -1.05 -12.01 9.51
N TYR A 332 -0.77 -10.71 9.56
CA TYR A 332 0.51 -10.13 9.90
C TYR A 332 0.41 -9.58 11.33
N VAL A 333 1.31 -9.98 12.20
CA VAL A 333 1.49 -9.39 13.52
C VAL A 333 2.93 -8.99 13.69
N ALA A 334 3.19 -7.82 14.32
CA ALA A 334 4.55 -7.42 14.62
C ALA A 334 4.68 -6.84 16.04
N GLN A 335 5.72 -7.31 16.72
CA GLN A 335 6.13 -6.85 18.03
C GLN A 335 7.08 -5.64 17.90
N ARG A 336 7.18 -4.86 18.98
CA ARG A 336 8.08 -3.72 19.13
C ARG A 336 9.18 -4.03 20.13
N ASP A 337 10.41 -3.63 19.84
CA ASP A 337 11.58 -3.82 20.73
C ASP A 337 11.46 -3.12 22.09
N ASN A 338 10.71 -2.02 22.12
CA ASN A 338 10.49 -1.22 23.34
C ASN A 338 9.33 -1.72 24.20
N LYS A 339 8.72 -2.89 23.89
CA LYS A 339 7.59 -3.48 24.62
C LYS A 339 7.94 -4.86 25.18
N ASN A 340 7.27 -5.26 26.26
CA ASN A 340 7.48 -6.54 26.94
C ASN A 340 6.29 -7.47 26.74
N TYR A 341 6.37 -8.35 25.75
CA TYR A 341 5.32 -9.33 25.46
C TYR A 341 5.42 -10.57 26.36
N ILE A 342 4.27 -11.20 26.64
CA ILE A 342 4.19 -12.44 27.43
C ILE A 342 4.92 -13.58 26.71
N HIS A 343 4.72 -13.69 25.40
CA HIS A 343 5.26 -14.76 24.57
C HIS A 343 6.44 -14.25 23.74
N ASN A 344 7.57 -14.93 23.87
CA ASN A 344 8.75 -14.67 23.05
C ASN A 344 8.70 -15.44 21.72
N HIS A 345 9.72 -15.25 20.89
CA HIS A 345 9.82 -15.92 19.57
C HIS A 345 9.63 -17.44 19.64
N ASP A 346 10.32 -18.11 20.59
CA ASP A 346 10.26 -19.57 20.69
C ASP A 346 8.87 -20.07 21.14
N ASP A 347 8.17 -19.29 21.97
CA ASP A 347 6.80 -19.60 22.40
C ASP A 347 5.84 -19.48 21.22
N ILE A 348 5.97 -18.42 20.41
CA ILE A 348 5.14 -18.17 19.22
C ILE A 348 5.37 -19.30 18.20
N MET A 349 6.63 -19.62 17.87
CA MET A 349 6.96 -20.67 16.89
C MET A 349 6.51 -22.06 17.35
N ARG A 350 6.50 -22.33 18.66
CA ARG A 350 6.01 -23.59 19.24
C ARG A 350 4.48 -23.70 19.18
N GLN A 351 3.79 -22.59 19.47
CA GLN A 351 2.32 -22.53 19.48
C GLN A 351 1.74 -22.55 18.07
N TYR A 352 2.44 -21.91 17.12
CA TYR A 352 1.99 -21.76 15.74
C TYR A 352 3.04 -22.29 14.73
N PRO A 353 3.21 -23.64 14.64
CA PRO A 353 4.25 -24.23 13.79
C PRO A 353 4.04 -24.02 12.29
N ASP A 354 2.83 -23.62 11.87
CA ASP A 354 2.46 -23.35 10.48
C ASP A 354 2.71 -21.90 10.02
N ILE A 355 3.48 -21.10 10.79
CA ILE A 355 3.89 -19.76 10.39
C ILE A 355 4.52 -19.81 9.00
N LYS A 356 4.04 -18.92 8.11
CA LYS A 356 4.44 -18.86 6.69
C LYS A 356 5.71 -18.04 6.50
N MET A 357 5.86 -16.98 7.28
CA MET A 357 7.00 -16.08 7.23
C MET A 357 7.19 -15.40 8.58
N TYR A 358 8.44 -15.12 8.94
CA TYR A 358 8.80 -14.31 10.09
C TYR A 358 10.15 -13.65 9.86
N GLY A 359 10.47 -12.60 10.60
CA GLY A 359 11.77 -11.94 10.50
C GLY A 359 11.78 -10.57 11.13
N ASP A 360 12.88 -9.87 10.89
CA ASP A 360 13.09 -8.50 11.33
C ASP A 360 12.69 -7.53 10.24
N ILE A 361 12.19 -6.37 10.64
CA ILE A 361 11.79 -5.29 9.74
C ILE A 361 12.95 -4.30 9.60
N PRO A 362 13.30 -3.86 8.37
CA PRO A 362 14.27 -2.81 8.18
C PRO A 362 13.87 -1.51 8.90
N GLU A 363 14.83 -0.84 9.55
CA GLU A 363 14.63 0.41 10.29
C GLU A 363 13.85 1.47 9.49
N ALA A 364 14.06 1.53 8.18
CA ALA A 364 13.40 2.48 7.28
C ALA A 364 11.86 2.39 7.25
N ILE A 365 11.27 1.26 7.66
CA ILE A 365 9.83 1.01 7.67
C ILE A 365 9.33 0.46 9.03
N ALA A 366 10.19 0.42 10.04
CA ALA A 366 9.85 -0.16 11.34
C ALA A 366 8.76 0.64 12.09
N ASP A 367 8.73 1.96 11.94
CA ASP A 367 7.68 2.81 12.53
C ASP A 367 6.27 2.38 12.07
N GLU A 368 6.12 1.98 10.82
CA GLU A 368 4.84 1.54 10.23
C GLU A 368 4.58 0.04 10.45
N MET A 369 5.62 -0.79 10.38
CA MET A 369 5.50 -2.25 10.27
C MET A 369 5.86 -3.02 11.55
N GLY A 370 6.36 -2.37 12.61
CA GLY A 370 6.92 -3.02 13.81
C GLY A 370 8.36 -3.44 13.61
N ASP A 371 8.95 -4.13 14.60
CA ASP A 371 10.36 -4.53 14.57
C ASP A 371 10.53 -6.01 14.21
N HIS A 372 9.69 -6.90 14.78
CA HIS A 372 9.72 -8.35 14.53
C HIS A 372 8.36 -8.85 14.11
N PHE A 373 8.26 -9.46 12.93
CA PHE A 373 6.97 -9.86 12.39
C PHE A 373 6.79 -11.38 12.26
N TYR A 374 5.51 -11.78 12.24
CA TYR A 374 5.05 -13.15 11.97
C TYR A 374 3.84 -13.11 11.05
N ILE A 375 3.83 -13.98 10.02
CA ILE A 375 2.71 -14.15 9.09
C ILE A 375 2.19 -15.58 9.18
N CYS A 376 0.88 -15.72 9.41
CA CYS A 376 0.25 -17.04 9.54
C CYS A 376 -1.14 -17.07 8.90
N ASN A 377 -1.52 -18.24 8.35
CA ASN A 377 -2.82 -18.47 7.72
C ASN A 377 -3.79 -19.15 8.69
N PHE A 378 -5.07 -18.75 8.62
CA PHE A 378 -6.14 -19.31 9.43
C PHE A 378 -7.39 -19.61 8.59
N ARG A 379 -8.16 -20.65 8.96
CA ARG A 379 -9.43 -20.95 8.33
C ARG A 379 -10.60 -20.15 8.89
N SER A 380 -10.51 -19.71 10.14
CA SER A 380 -11.49 -18.88 10.82
C SER A 380 -10.88 -17.55 11.24
N PHE A 381 -11.72 -16.52 11.34
CA PHE A 381 -11.32 -15.23 11.86
C PHE A 381 -10.96 -15.27 13.35
N ASP A 382 -11.68 -16.10 14.12
CA ASP A 382 -11.41 -16.26 15.56
C ASP A 382 -10.00 -16.80 15.83
N ASP A 383 -9.52 -17.75 15.01
CA ASP A 383 -8.15 -18.26 15.11
C ASP A 383 -7.11 -17.17 14.76
N SER A 384 -7.40 -16.35 13.73
CA SER A 384 -6.58 -15.20 13.34
C SER A 384 -6.49 -14.17 14.48
N LYS A 385 -7.61 -13.87 15.12
CA LYS A 385 -7.73 -12.99 16.29
C LYS A 385 -6.99 -13.54 17.51
N ALA A 386 -7.13 -14.85 17.78
CA ALA A 386 -6.42 -15.53 18.86
C ALA A 386 -4.90 -15.50 18.67
N PHE A 387 -4.44 -15.64 17.41
CA PHE A 387 -3.01 -15.51 17.07
C PHE A 387 -2.49 -14.11 17.37
N ALA A 388 -3.20 -13.06 16.94
CA ALA A 388 -2.80 -11.68 17.20
C ALA A 388 -2.74 -11.43 18.73
N LYS A 389 -3.76 -11.83 19.47
CA LYS A 389 -3.79 -11.70 20.94
C LYS A 389 -2.63 -12.43 21.59
N TYR A 390 -2.34 -13.66 21.19
CA TYR A 390 -1.21 -14.43 21.72
C TYR A 390 0.13 -13.72 21.50
N CYS A 391 0.37 -13.20 20.30
CA CYS A 391 1.63 -12.55 19.96
C CYS A 391 1.81 -11.18 20.62
N LEU A 392 0.72 -10.43 20.85
CA LEU A 392 0.79 -9.01 21.20
C LEU A 392 0.40 -8.70 22.65
N THR A 393 0.02 -9.69 23.48
CA THR A 393 -0.29 -9.44 24.89
C THR A 393 0.97 -9.07 25.67
N GLU A 394 0.93 -7.91 26.33
CA GLU A 394 2.04 -7.37 27.12
C GLU A 394 2.02 -7.89 28.58
N LYS A 395 3.19 -8.11 29.17
CA LYS A 395 3.35 -8.68 30.53
C LYS A 395 2.79 -7.80 31.63
N GLU A 396 2.87 -6.49 31.48
CA GLU A 396 2.53 -5.55 32.55
C GLU A 396 1.04 -5.27 32.64
N THR A 397 0.33 -5.44 31.52
CA THR A 397 -1.09 -5.13 31.43
C THR A 397 -1.99 -6.35 31.30
N ASP A 398 -1.41 -7.52 31.00
CA ASP A 398 -2.14 -8.73 30.56
C ASP A 398 -3.12 -8.45 29.40
N ASP A 399 -2.87 -7.39 28.63
CA ASP A 399 -3.71 -6.90 27.52
C ASP A 399 -2.84 -6.55 26.31
N THR A 400 -3.45 -5.99 25.29
CA THR A 400 -2.78 -5.50 24.08
C THR A 400 -2.96 -3.99 23.96
N ASP A 401 -2.01 -3.32 23.31
CA ASP A 401 -2.09 -1.88 23.01
C ASP A 401 -3.00 -1.56 21.81
N ILE A 402 -3.50 -2.58 21.13
CA ILE A 402 -4.47 -2.48 20.05
C ILE A 402 -5.79 -3.13 20.43
N HIS A 403 -6.89 -2.62 19.91
CA HIS A 403 -8.24 -3.07 20.25
C HIS A 403 -8.64 -4.36 19.55
N ILE A 404 -7.87 -5.46 19.78
CA ILE A 404 -8.08 -6.76 19.10
C ILE A 404 -9.49 -7.31 19.37
N ASP A 405 -10.01 -7.16 20.60
CA ASP A 405 -11.31 -7.71 20.96
C ASP A 405 -12.49 -6.97 20.31
N ASP A 406 -12.28 -5.72 19.88
CA ASP A 406 -13.29 -4.93 19.18
C ASP A 406 -13.38 -5.21 17.68
N VAL A 407 -12.37 -5.90 17.12
CA VAL A 407 -12.37 -6.28 15.70
C VAL A 407 -13.30 -7.47 15.48
N ASN A 408 -14.31 -7.28 14.64
CA ASN A 408 -15.28 -8.30 14.28
C ASN A 408 -15.20 -8.64 12.79
N PRO A 409 -15.46 -9.91 12.41
CA PRO A 409 -15.59 -10.27 11.01
C PRO A 409 -16.77 -9.53 10.41
N ILE A 410 -16.60 -9.04 9.18
CA ILE A 410 -17.71 -8.40 8.48
C ILE A 410 -18.63 -9.50 7.98
N GLU A 411 -19.92 -9.41 8.35
CA GLU A 411 -20.95 -10.26 7.78
C GLU A 411 -21.05 -9.98 6.28
N VAL A 412 -20.61 -10.93 5.47
CA VAL A 412 -20.86 -10.90 4.03
C VAL A 412 -22.34 -11.21 3.84
N ILE A 413 -23.14 -10.19 3.59
CA ILE A 413 -24.55 -10.40 3.19
C ILE A 413 -24.50 -11.12 1.84
N LYS A 414 -25.00 -12.37 1.86
CA LYS A 414 -25.04 -13.26 0.70
C LYS A 414 -26.05 -12.79 -0.35
#